data_e15d661ffe698f74051b6876b44d6e2c
#
_entry.id   e15d661ffe698f74051b6876b44d6e2c
#
_cell.length_a   1.000
_cell.length_b   1.000
_cell.length_c   1.000
_cell.angle_alpha   90.00
_cell.angle_beta   90.00
_cell.angle_gamma   90.00
#
_symmetry.space_group_name_H-M   'P 1'
#
loop_
_entity.id
_entity.type
_entity.pdbx_description
1 polymer ?
#
loop_
_entity_poly.entity_id
_entity_poly.type
_entity_poly.pdbx_seq_one_letter_code
_entity_poly.pdbx_strand_id
1 'polypeptide(L)'
;MNLVLSKIFETSVLVSPKKATQLCTMIAKKVKNGDEVVIDFHGIKATTLAFLYVLFSNVIKECGKDVKKVISVINASNELKEE
;
A
#
# COMPACT_ATOMS: atom_id res chain seq x y z
N MET A 1 -5.90 9.59 -6.03
CA MET A 1 -4.56 9.39 -6.54
C MET A 1 -4.22 7.92 -6.62
N ASN A 2 -3.74 7.48 -7.75
CA ASN A 2 -3.40 6.06 -7.95
C ASN A 2 -1.90 5.83 -7.74
N LEU A 3 -1.57 4.87 -6.89
CA LEU A 3 -0.20 4.46 -6.65
C LEU A 3 0.01 3.08 -7.27
N VAL A 4 0.59 3.04 -8.45
CA VAL A 4 0.88 1.79 -9.15
C VAL A 4 2.22 1.27 -8.63
N LEU A 5 2.17 0.29 -7.75
CA LEU A 5 3.35 -0.14 -6.99
C LEU A 5 4.47 -0.68 -7.87
N SER A 6 4.13 -1.41 -8.93
CA SER A 6 5.13 -1.95 -9.83
C SER A 6 5.93 -0.86 -10.55
N LYS A 7 5.31 0.29 -10.78
CA LYS A 7 5.97 1.42 -11.41
C LYS A 7 6.79 2.23 -10.41
N ILE A 8 6.25 2.41 -9.20
CA ILE A 8 6.91 3.18 -8.15
C ILE A 8 8.22 2.52 -7.73
N PHE A 9 8.17 1.21 -7.51
CA PHE A 9 9.32 0.46 -7.02
C PHE A 9 10.09 -0.27 -8.13
N GLU A 10 9.59 -0.21 -9.36
CA GLU A 10 10.21 -0.85 -10.51
C GLU A 10 10.47 -2.35 -10.27
N THR A 11 9.49 -3.01 -9.65
CA THR A 11 9.60 -4.44 -9.32
C THR A 11 8.23 -5.09 -9.37
N SER A 12 8.22 -6.41 -9.58
CA SER A 12 7.01 -7.21 -9.49
C SER A 12 6.92 -7.98 -8.17
N VAL A 13 7.92 -7.82 -7.29
CA VAL A 13 7.96 -8.52 -6.00
C VAL A 13 8.12 -7.51 -4.87
N LEU A 14 7.16 -7.50 -3.95
CA LEU A 14 7.18 -6.58 -2.81
C LEU A 14 7.23 -7.38 -1.52
N VAL A 15 8.43 -7.54 -1.00
CA VAL A 15 8.67 -8.31 0.24
C VAL A 15 9.54 -7.55 1.24
N SER A 16 10.07 -6.39 0.87
CA SER A 16 10.99 -5.64 1.73
C SER A 16 10.24 -4.73 2.71
N PRO A 17 10.48 -4.86 4.02
CA PRO A 17 9.89 -3.94 4.99
C PRO A 17 10.29 -2.49 4.75
N LYS A 18 11.48 -2.26 4.21
CA LYS A 18 11.93 -0.92 3.89
C LYS A 18 11.04 -0.26 2.84
N LYS A 19 10.64 -1.03 1.82
CA LYS A 19 9.73 -0.52 0.80
C LYS A 19 8.33 -0.27 1.37
N ALA A 20 7.88 -1.09 2.31
CA ALA A 20 6.62 -0.87 2.99
C ALA A 20 6.64 0.46 3.75
N THR A 21 7.74 0.77 4.41
CA THR A 21 7.90 2.03 5.14
C THR A 21 7.90 3.23 4.19
N GLN A 22 8.59 3.10 3.06
CA GLN A 22 8.60 4.15 2.05
C GLN A 22 7.20 4.41 1.49
N LEU A 23 6.47 3.35 1.20
CA LEU A 23 5.11 3.47 0.69
C LEU A 23 4.18 4.09 1.74
N CYS A 24 4.34 3.70 2.99
CA CYS A 24 3.56 4.30 4.07
C CYS A 24 3.76 5.82 4.13
N THR A 25 4.99 6.28 4.00
CA THR A 25 5.29 7.71 4.00
C THR A 25 4.58 8.43 2.86
N MET A 26 4.58 7.84 1.67
CA MET A 26 3.90 8.40 0.51
C MET A 26 2.39 8.48 0.73
N ILE A 27 1.80 7.41 1.23
CA ILE A 27 0.37 7.34 1.50
C ILE A 27 -0.02 8.38 2.56
N ALA A 28 0.71 8.43 3.66
CA ALA A 28 0.41 9.36 4.75
C ALA A 28 0.45 10.81 4.28
N LYS A 29 1.42 11.15 3.45
CA LYS A 29 1.53 12.49 2.91
C LYS A 29 0.31 12.86 2.08
N LYS A 30 -0.16 11.95 1.23
CA LYS A 30 -1.33 12.20 0.39
C LYS A 30 -2.62 12.30 1.22
N VAL A 31 -2.78 11.43 2.19
CA VAL A 31 -3.95 11.45 3.07
C VAL A 31 -4.00 12.74 3.87
N LYS A 32 -2.87 13.20 4.38
CA LYS A 32 -2.80 14.44 5.14
C LYS A 32 -3.12 15.66 4.28
N ASN A 33 -2.91 15.56 2.96
CA ASN A 33 -3.29 16.63 2.03
C ASN A 33 -4.78 16.57 1.64
N GLY A 34 -5.51 15.58 2.13
CA GLY A 34 -6.93 15.44 1.83
C GLY A 34 -7.22 14.60 0.59
N ASP A 35 -6.22 13.95 0.02
CA ASP A 35 -6.39 13.12 -1.18
C ASP A 35 -6.89 11.73 -0.82
N GLU A 36 -7.70 11.17 -1.71
CA GLU A 36 -8.02 9.76 -1.66
C GLU A 36 -6.88 9.00 -2.34
N VAL A 37 -6.55 7.81 -1.82
CA VAL A 37 -5.45 7.03 -2.31
C VAL A 37 -5.94 5.67 -2.81
N VAL A 38 -5.57 5.32 -4.02
CA VAL A 38 -5.83 3.99 -4.59
C VAL A 38 -4.50 3.27 -4.71
N ILE A 39 -4.35 2.16 -4.01
CA ILE A 39 -3.14 1.34 -4.07
C ILE A 39 -3.37 0.28 -5.14
N ASP A 40 -2.63 0.37 -6.22
CA ASP A 40 -2.81 -0.50 -7.38
C ASP A 40 -1.70 -1.54 -7.43
N PHE A 41 -2.10 -2.80 -7.31
CA PHE A 41 -1.18 -3.94 -7.34
C PHE A 41 -0.96 -4.49 -8.76
N HIS A 42 -1.44 -3.80 -9.78
CA HIS A 42 -1.21 -4.24 -11.16
C HIS A 42 0.28 -4.41 -11.43
N GLY A 43 0.65 -5.58 -11.95
CA GLY A 43 2.06 -5.89 -12.21
C GLY A 43 2.82 -6.49 -11.03
N ILE A 44 2.24 -6.51 -9.84
CA ILE A 44 2.86 -7.16 -8.69
C ILE A 44 2.47 -8.63 -8.70
N LYS A 45 3.48 -9.49 -8.78
CA LYS A 45 3.29 -10.94 -8.85
C LYS A 45 3.41 -11.62 -7.50
N ALA A 46 4.14 -11.02 -6.57
CA ALA A 46 4.36 -11.61 -5.26
C ALA A 46 4.54 -10.54 -4.20
N THR A 47 3.95 -10.77 -3.04
CA THR A 47 4.17 -9.97 -1.85
C THR A 47 3.98 -10.90 -0.65
N THR A 48 4.28 -10.43 0.55
CA THR A 48 4.13 -11.22 1.76
C THR A 48 3.14 -10.57 2.71
N LEU A 49 2.55 -11.38 3.59
CA LEU A 49 1.73 -10.86 4.67
C LEU A 49 2.52 -9.90 5.53
N ALA A 50 3.80 -10.19 5.75
CA ALA A 50 4.66 -9.31 6.53
C ALA A 50 4.76 -7.93 5.91
N PHE A 51 4.91 -7.85 4.59
CA PHE A 51 4.94 -6.57 3.89
C PHE A 51 3.63 -5.80 4.09
N LEU A 52 2.51 -6.48 3.85
CA LEU A 52 1.19 -5.86 3.97
C LEU A 52 0.90 -5.43 5.40
N TYR A 53 1.28 -6.25 6.36
CA TYR A 53 1.09 -5.94 7.77
C TYR A 53 1.86 -4.68 8.18
N VAL A 54 3.14 -4.62 7.81
CA VAL A 54 3.97 -3.45 8.10
C VAL A 54 3.39 -2.20 7.45
N LEU A 55 2.99 -2.33 6.19
CA LEU A 55 2.43 -1.20 5.45
C LEU A 55 1.18 -0.64 6.13
N PHE A 56 0.18 -1.49 6.33
CA PHE A 56 -1.11 -1.03 6.83
C PHE A 56 -1.06 -0.65 8.30
N SER A 57 -0.27 -1.35 9.10
CA SER A 57 -0.09 -0.99 10.51
C SER A 57 0.52 0.41 10.63
N ASN A 58 1.52 0.72 9.82
CA ASN A 58 2.17 2.01 9.85
C ASN A 58 1.24 3.11 9.33
N VAL A 59 0.46 2.83 8.30
CA VAL A 59 -0.49 3.81 7.76
C VAL A 59 -1.54 4.16 8.81
N ILE A 60 -2.08 3.16 9.49
CA ILE A 60 -3.08 3.40 10.55
C ILE A 60 -2.46 4.16 11.71
N LYS A 61 -1.22 3.82 12.07
CA LYS A 61 -0.51 4.52 13.15
C LYS A 61 -0.29 5.99 12.83
N GLU A 62 0.08 6.29 11.58
CA GLU A 62 0.37 7.67 11.17
C GLU A 62 -0.89 8.51 10.92
N CYS A 63 -1.93 7.90 10.37
CA CYS A 63 -3.11 8.61 9.88
C CYS A 63 -4.37 8.35 10.69
N GLY A 64 -4.36 7.36 11.58
CA GLY A 64 -5.53 6.97 12.35
C GLY A 64 -6.41 5.97 11.63
N LYS A 65 -7.39 5.42 12.36
CA LYS A 65 -8.27 4.37 11.83
C LYS A 65 -9.15 4.82 10.67
N ASP A 66 -9.47 6.12 10.63
CA ASP A 66 -10.33 6.67 9.59
C ASP A 66 -9.69 6.65 8.21
N VAL A 67 -8.38 6.40 8.14
CA VAL A 67 -7.67 6.31 6.87
C VAL A 67 -8.27 5.23 5.95
N LYS A 68 -8.89 4.21 6.52
CA LYS A 68 -9.52 3.15 5.74
C LYS A 68 -10.62 3.66 4.80
N LYS A 69 -11.21 4.80 5.12
CA LYS A 69 -12.27 5.40 4.29
C LYS A 69 -11.72 6.06 3.03
N VAL A 70 -10.46 6.43 3.03
CA VAL A 70 -9.84 7.15 1.92
C VAL A 70 -8.81 6.31 1.16
N ILE A 71 -8.59 5.07 1.56
CA ILE A 71 -7.67 4.16 0.89
C ILE A 71 -8.45 3.01 0.27
N SER A 72 -8.16 2.74 -1.00
CA SER A 72 -8.71 1.59 -1.73
C SER A 72 -7.57 0.76 -2.28
N VAL A 73 -7.78 -0.55 -2.40
CA VAL A 73 -6.82 -1.46 -2.99
C VAL A 73 -7.45 -2.10 -4.21
N ILE A 74 -6.78 -2.01 -5.34
CA ILE A 74 -7.27 -2.59 -6.60
C ILE A 74 -6.22 -3.49 -7.22
N ASN A 75 -6.67 -4.38 -8.10
CA ASN A 75 -5.82 -5.31 -8.86
C ASN A 75 -4.96 -6.22 -7.99
N ALA A 76 -5.38 -6.45 -6.75
CA ALA A 76 -4.75 -7.45 -5.90
C ALA A 76 -5.24 -8.83 -6.37
N SER A 77 -4.32 -9.81 -6.45
CA SER A 77 -4.70 -11.16 -6.83
C SER A 77 -5.57 -11.79 -5.74
N ASN A 78 -6.31 -12.84 -6.10
CA ASN A 78 -7.11 -13.55 -5.11
C ASN A 78 -6.25 -14.09 -3.97
N GLU A 79 -5.04 -14.50 -4.27
CA GLU A 79 -4.10 -14.97 -3.25
C GLU A 79 -3.79 -13.90 -2.23
N LEU A 80 -3.64 -12.66 -2.68
CA LEU A 80 -3.38 -11.54 -1.79
C LEU A 80 -4.60 -11.18 -0.95
N LYS A 81 -5.79 -11.29 -1.53
CA LYS A 81 -7.03 -10.94 -0.84
C LYS A 81 -7.42 -11.94 0.25
N GLU A 82 -7.07 -13.19 0.07
CA GLU A 82 -7.40 -14.24 1.03
C GLU A 82 -6.48 -14.25 2.23
N GLU A 83 -5.39 -13.56 2.11
CA GLU A 83 -4.42 -13.43 3.19
C GLU A 83 -4.83 -12.35 4.19
#